data_74a9c1ecc69fec2c1ebdca2dc09c9a7e
#
_entry.id   74a9c1ecc69fec2c1ebdca2dc09c9a7e
#
_cell.length_a   1.000
_cell.length_b   1.000
_cell.length_c   1.000
_cell.angle_alpha   90.00
_cell.angle_beta   90.00
_cell.angle_gamma   90.00
#
_symmetry.space_group_name_H-M   'P 1'
#
loop_
_entity.id
_entity.type
_entity.pdbx_description
1 polymer ?
#
loop_
_entity_poly.entity_id
_entity_poly.type
_entity_poly.pdbx_seq_one_letter_code
_entity_poly.pdbx_strand_id
1 'polypeptide(L)'
;DGGRIRRSMAALRLSIDDAQAQKREQQAQPIRLLPGARPRRAAAPTFAAAGQSTQMIVGADGANDATILATSAQLYGAYRLKRVYYSAFGPIPHASATLPAQAPPLLREHRLYQADWLLRFYGFAADEIAPQAGGMLSLDLDPKTAWALAHPERFPVDLDRAPREQLLRVPGLGVRAVTRLLMARRARRLRVADLT
;
A
#
# COMPACT_ATOMS: atom_id res chain seq x y z
N ASP A 1 14.32 10.89 -15.88
CA ASP A 1 13.56 12.12 -15.63
C ASP A 1 12.21 11.77 -14.98
N GLY A 2 12.09 12.07 -13.67
CA GLY A 2 10.88 11.79 -12.88
C GLY A 2 9.62 12.53 -13.41
N GLY A 3 9.80 13.66 -14.10
CA GLY A 3 8.70 14.40 -14.71
C GLY A 3 8.06 13.65 -15.87
N ARG A 4 8.84 12.92 -16.66
CA ARG A 4 8.30 12.09 -17.76
C ARG A 4 7.49 10.92 -17.21
N ILE A 5 8.00 10.24 -16.19
CA ILE A 5 7.30 9.12 -15.54
C ILE A 5 5.96 9.59 -14.98
N ARG A 6 5.92 10.70 -14.25
CA ARG A 6 4.69 11.26 -13.70
C ARG A 6 3.67 11.63 -14.78
N ARG A 7 4.11 12.23 -15.89
CA ARG A 7 3.21 12.52 -17.03
C ARG A 7 2.63 11.24 -17.65
N SER A 8 3.45 10.19 -17.83
CA SER A 8 2.96 8.90 -18.32
C SER A 8 1.95 8.26 -17.37
N MET A 9 2.22 8.32 -16.06
CA MET A 9 1.27 7.82 -15.04
C MET A 9 -0.06 8.58 -15.07
N ALA A 10 -0.03 9.90 -15.25
CA ALA A 10 -1.22 10.73 -15.35
C ALA A 10 -2.05 10.37 -16.61
N ALA A 11 -1.40 10.23 -17.76
CA ALA A 11 -2.05 9.83 -18.99
C ALA A 11 -2.70 8.43 -18.89
N LEU A 12 -1.96 7.45 -18.32
CA LEU A 12 -2.48 6.10 -18.07
C LEU A 12 -3.66 6.14 -17.11
N ARG A 13 -3.61 6.98 -16.07
CA ARG A 13 -4.71 7.15 -15.14
C ARG A 13 -5.99 7.61 -15.85
N LEU A 14 -5.92 8.63 -16.68
CA LEU A 14 -7.07 9.13 -17.45
C LEU A 14 -7.63 8.03 -18.35
N SER A 15 -6.79 7.33 -19.11
CA SER A 15 -7.24 6.23 -19.97
C SER A 15 -7.90 5.08 -19.20
N ILE A 16 -7.43 4.77 -17.99
CA ILE A 16 -8.05 3.76 -17.12
C ILE A 16 -9.42 4.22 -16.63
N ASP A 17 -9.54 5.48 -16.21
CA ASP A 17 -10.80 6.05 -15.73
C ASP A 17 -11.84 6.11 -16.86
N ASP A 18 -11.46 6.53 -18.05
CA ASP A 18 -12.31 6.57 -19.24
C ASP A 18 -12.83 5.16 -19.60
N ALA A 19 -11.93 4.17 -19.64
CA ALA A 19 -12.31 2.78 -19.90
C ALA A 19 -13.28 2.21 -18.85
N GLN A 20 -13.07 2.59 -17.57
CA GLN A 20 -13.98 2.19 -16.49
C GLN A 20 -15.34 2.90 -16.60
N ALA A 21 -15.38 4.17 -16.97
CA ALA A 21 -16.61 4.92 -17.20
C ALA A 21 -17.42 4.32 -18.35
N GLN A 22 -16.78 4.08 -19.50
CA GLN A 22 -17.41 3.43 -20.65
C GLN A 22 -17.98 2.06 -20.31
N LYS A 23 -17.25 1.26 -19.52
CA LYS A 23 -17.74 -0.04 -19.06
C LYS A 23 -18.99 0.09 -18.18
N ARG A 24 -19.02 1.07 -17.27
CA ARG A 24 -20.20 1.33 -16.41
C ARG A 24 -21.40 1.75 -17.25
N GLU A 25 -21.22 2.63 -18.22
CA GLU A 25 -22.28 3.07 -19.14
C GLU A 25 -22.84 1.90 -19.95
N GLN A 26 -21.99 1.06 -20.53
CA GLN A 26 -22.40 -0.15 -21.24
C GLN A 26 -23.16 -1.14 -20.34
N GLN A 27 -22.77 -1.25 -19.06
CA GLN A 27 -23.46 -2.11 -18.11
C GLN A 27 -24.81 -1.54 -17.65
N ALA A 28 -24.97 -0.22 -17.66
CA ALA A 28 -26.19 0.47 -17.30
C ALA A 28 -27.25 0.46 -18.43
N GLN A 29 -26.82 0.27 -19.68
CA GLN A 29 -27.76 0.20 -20.81
C GLN A 29 -28.69 -1.05 -20.72
N PRO A 30 -30.00 -0.89 -20.86
CA PRO A 30 -30.90 -2.02 -20.84
C PRO A 30 -30.64 -2.95 -22.02
N ILE A 31 -30.54 -4.25 -21.75
CA ILE A 31 -30.38 -5.26 -22.79
C ILE A 31 -31.72 -5.40 -23.50
N ARG A 32 -31.80 -4.99 -24.75
CA ARG A 32 -32.94 -5.25 -25.59
C ARG A 32 -32.92 -6.74 -26.00
N LEU A 33 -33.67 -7.56 -25.28
CA LEU A 33 -33.79 -8.99 -25.55
C LEU A 33 -34.80 -9.21 -26.67
N LEU A 34 -34.40 -9.91 -27.71
CA LEU A 34 -35.35 -10.55 -28.63
C LEU A 34 -36.02 -11.74 -27.92
N PRO A 35 -37.32 -12.01 -28.16
CA PRO A 35 -37.99 -13.16 -27.57
C PRO A 35 -37.22 -14.46 -27.84
N GLY A 36 -36.83 -15.18 -26.77
CA GLY A 36 -36.10 -16.44 -26.87
C GLY A 36 -34.56 -16.32 -26.86
N ALA A 37 -33.98 -15.13 -26.89
CA ALA A 37 -32.52 -14.94 -26.81
C ALA A 37 -32.02 -14.94 -25.36
N ARG A 38 -30.99 -15.75 -25.06
CA ARG A 38 -30.28 -15.67 -23.77
C ARG A 38 -29.38 -14.42 -23.76
N PRO A 39 -29.39 -13.62 -22.66
CA PRO A 39 -28.57 -12.43 -22.58
C PRO A 39 -27.09 -12.81 -22.58
N ARG A 40 -26.40 -12.59 -23.69
CA ARG A 40 -24.96 -12.72 -23.81
C ARG A 40 -24.40 -11.32 -23.92
N ARG A 41 -24.03 -10.73 -22.78
CA ARG A 41 -23.18 -9.50 -22.81
C ARG A 41 -21.77 -9.89 -23.24
N ALA A 42 -21.36 -9.44 -24.41
CA ALA A 42 -19.94 -9.44 -24.72
C ALA A 42 -19.23 -8.58 -23.66
N ALA A 43 -18.22 -9.15 -22.98
CA ALA A 43 -17.43 -8.38 -22.05
C ALA A 43 -16.66 -7.31 -22.86
N ALA A 44 -16.94 -6.04 -22.57
CA ALA A 44 -16.18 -4.95 -23.16
C ALA A 44 -14.69 -5.11 -22.79
N PRO A 45 -13.77 -4.98 -23.74
CA PRO A 45 -12.35 -4.98 -23.44
C PRO A 45 -12.06 -3.87 -22.41
N THR A 46 -11.36 -4.22 -21.34
CA THR A 46 -11.00 -3.28 -20.27
C THR A 46 -9.54 -2.89 -20.44
N PHE A 47 -9.29 -1.64 -20.77
CA PHE A 47 -7.93 -1.12 -20.80
C PHE A 47 -7.31 -1.22 -19.40
N ALA A 48 -6.12 -1.83 -19.28
CA ALA A 48 -5.37 -1.98 -18.04
C ALA A 48 -6.25 -2.41 -16.85
N ALA A 49 -6.98 -3.52 -16.98
CA ALA A 49 -7.92 -4.03 -15.95
C ALA A 49 -7.26 -4.21 -14.57
N ALA A 50 -5.99 -4.55 -14.53
CA ALA A 50 -5.19 -4.67 -13.32
C ALA A 50 -4.75 -3.31 -12.71
N GLY A 51 -4.99 -2.21 -13.41
CA GLY A 51 -4.51 -0.88 -13.03
C GLY A 51 -3.04 -0.68 -13.38
N GLN A 52 -2.39 0.30 -12.74
CA GLN A 52 -0.98 0.61 -12.94
C GLN A 52 -0.16 0.41 -11.66
N SER A 53 1.10 0.11 -11.82
CA SER A 53 2.09 0.00 -10.75
C SER A 53 3.41 0.62 -11.19
N THR A 54 4.31 0.86 -10.24
CA THR A 54 5.65 1.38 -10.53
C THR A 54 6.68 0.66 -9.66
N GLN A 55 7.95 0.90 -9.94
CA GLN A 55 9.08 0.39 -9.17
C GLN A 55 9.99 1.53 -8.75
N MET A 56 10.51 1.44 -7.53
CA MET A 56 11.55 2.33 -7.00
C MET A 56 12.79 1.52 -6.69
N ILE A 57 13.95 2.01 -7.10
CA ILE A 57 15.23 1.39 -6.81
C ILE A 57 15.75 2.01 -5.50
N VAL A 58 15.78 1.20 -4.45
CA VAL A 58 16.17 1.62 -3.10
C VAL A 58 17.68 1.66 -2.98
N GLY A 59 18.22 2.79 -2.54
CA GLY A 59 19.65 2.96 -2.34
C GLY A 59 20.45 3.24 -3.61
N ALA A 60 19.80 3.56 -4.73
CA ALA A 60 20.48 4.05 -5.93
C ALA A 60 20.86 5.53 -5.83
N ASP A 61 20.27 6.25 -4.91
CA ASP A 61 20.51 7.66 -4.59
C ASP A 61 20.52 7.88 -3.08
N GLY A 62 20.62 9.15 -2.67
CA GLY A 62 20.64 9.55 -1.25
C GLY A 62 19.25 9.56 -0.58
N ALA A 63 18.18 9.09 -1.23
CA ALA A 63 16.85 9.10 -0.65
C ALA A 63 16.76 8.20 0.57
N ASN A 64 16.26 8.75 1.69
CA ASN A 64 15.94 7.98 2.88
C ASN A 64 14.55 7.32 2.77
N ASP A 65 14.23 6.43 3.71
CA ASP A 65 12.99 5.66 3.69
C ASP A 65 11.74 6.55 3.86
N ALA A 66 11.85 7.64 4.63
CA ALA A 66 10.78 8.63 4.77
C ALA A 66 10.42 9.27 3.43
N THR A 67 11.42 9.67 2.64
CA THR A 67 11.23 10.24 1.30
C THR A 67 10.60 9.22 0.35
N ILE A 68 11.05 7.96 0.40
CA ILE A 68 10.51 6.87 -0.41
C ILE A 68 9.04 6.61 -0.06
N LEU A 69 8.70 6.54 1.24
CA LEU A 69 7.33 6.31 1.69
C LEU A 69 6.41 7.48 1.39
N ALA A 70 6.87 8.72 1.59
CA ALA A 70 6.10 9.92 1.23
C ALA A 70 5.82 9.97 -0.29
N THR A 71 6.82 9.63 -1.12
CA THR A 71 6.65 9.53 -2.57
C THR A 71 5.65 8.44 -2.93
N SER A 72 5.73 7.26 -2.30
CA SER A 72 4.79 6.17 -2.51
C SER A 72 3.36 6.56 -2.14
N ALA A 73 3.15 7.23 -1.00
CA ALA A 73 1.85 7.74 -0.58
C ALA A 73 1.27 8.74 -1.59
N GLN A 74 2.09 9.67 -2.11
CA GLN A 74 1.68 10.60 -3.16
C GLN A 74 1.28 9.87 -4.46
N LEU A 75 2.04 8.85 -4.86
CA LEU A 75 1.75 8.08 -6.07
C LEU A 75 0.45 7.28 -5.93
N TYR A 76 0.17 6.69 -4.77
CA TYR A 76 -1.10 6.03 -4.48
C TYR A 76 -2.28 7.02 -4.54
N GLY A 77 -2.15 8.18 -3.94
CA GLY A 77 -3.19 9.21 -3.93
C GLY A 77 -3.44 9.82 -5.31
N ALA A 78 -2.37 10.33 -5.96
CA ALA A 78 -2.48 11.07 -7.22
C ALA A 78 -2.82 10.20 -8.42
N TYR A 79 -2.20 9.00 -8.52
CA TYR A 79 -2.32 8.14 -9.71
C TYR A 79 -3.09 6.86 -9.47
N ARG A 80 -3.61 6.62 -8.25
CA ARG A 80 -4.31 5.39 -7.85
C ARG A 80 -3.53 4.13 -8.21
N LEU A 81 -2.23 4.14 -8.00
CA LEU A 81 -1.40 2.96 -8.25
C LEU A 81 -1.93 1.77 -7.45
N LYS A 82 -1.83 0.59 -8.05
CA LYS A 82 -2.15 -0.67 -7.34
C LYS A 82 -1.01 -1.07 -6.41
N ARG A 83 0.23 -0.79 -6.83
CA ARG A 83 1.42 -1.14 -6.05
C ARG A 83 2.62 -0.31 -6.48
N VAL A 84 3.45 0.04 -5.49
CA VAL A 84 4.84 0.43 -5.67
C VAL A 84 5.69 -0.79 -5.32
N TYR A 85 6.60 -1.16 -6.21
CA TYR A 85 7.59 -2.20 -5.95
C TYR A 85 8.88 -1.54 -5.49
N TYR A 86 9.53 -2.14 -4.51
CA TYR A 86 10.83 -1.71 -4.02
C TYR A 86 11.86 -2.76 -4.41
N SER A 87 12.98 -2.34 -4.97
CA SER A 87 14.08 -3.22 -5.31
C SER A 87 15.38 -2.61 -4.79
N ALA A 88 16.13 -3.37 -4.03
CA ALA A 88 17.46 -2.95 -3.61
C ALA A 88 18.35 -2.71 -4.84
N PHE A 89 19.09 -1.61 -4.82
CA PHE A 89 20.08 -1.32 -5.85
C PHE A 89 21.19 -2.39 -5.85
N GLY A 90 21.47 -2.93 -7.02
CA GLY A 90 22.61 -3.82 -7.23
C GLY A 90 23.71 -3.08 -7.98
N PRO A 91 24.93 -2.91 -7.39
CA PRO A 91 26.04 -2.31 -8.09
C PRO A 91 26.41 -3.10 -9.36
N ILE A 92 26.67 -2.38 -10.44
CA ILE A 92 27.08 -2.96 -11.72
C ILE A 92 28.54 -2.58 -12.03
N PRO A 93 29.34 -3.46 -12.64
CA PRO A 93 30.68 -3.13 -13.08
C PRO A 93 30.67 -1.92 -14.02
N HIS A 94 31.65 -1.06 -13.90
CA HIS A 94 31.81 0.13 -14.75
C HIS A 94 30.63 1.12 -14.70
N ALA A 95 29.87 1.13 -13.60
CA ALA A 95 28.79 2.10 -13.39
C ALA A 95 29.32 3.54 -13.34
N SER A 96 28.44 4.51 -13.57
CA SER A 96 28.75 5.91 -13.36
C SER A 96 29.22 6.15 -11.90
N ALA A 97 30.20 7.03 -11.73
CA ALA A 97 30.68 7.44 -10.39
C ALA A 97 29.59 8.11 -9.53
N THR A 98 28.45 8.47 -10.14
CA THR A 98 27.30 9.01 -9.41
C THR A 98 26.45 7.94 -8.72
N LEU A 99 26.66 6.66 -9.06
CA LEU A 99 25.94 5.55 -8.44
C LEU A 99 26.72 5.00 -7.24
N PRO A 100 26.04 4.50 -6.19
CA PRO A 100 26.71 3.92 -5.04
C PRO A 100 27.55 2.70 -5.41
N ALA A 101 28.70 2.56 -4.75
CA ALA A 101 29.58 1.39 -4.94
C ALA A 101 29.07 0.13 -4.22
N GLN A 102 28.15 0.28 -3.28
CA GLN A 102 27.65 -0.81 -2.43
C GLN A 102 26.13 -0.90 -2.50
N ALA A 103 25.63 -2.13 -2.43
CA ALA A 103 24.19 -2.39 -2.30
C ALA A 103 23.71 -2.01 -0.90
N PRO A 104 22.49 -1.50 -0.75
CA PRO A 104 21.86 -1.36 0.55
C PRO A 104 21.57 -2.75 1.16
N PRO A 105 21.43 -2.85 2.49
CA PRO A 105 21.02 -4.10 3.12
C PRO A 105 19.68 -4.59 2.55
N LEU A 106 19.57 -5.87 2.17
CA LEU A 106 18.33 -6.45 1.64
C LEU A 106 17.17 -6.29 2.63
N LEU A 107 17.44 -6.28 3.92
CA LEU A 107 16.44 -6.07 4.95
C LEU A 107 15.75 -4.69 4.85
N ARG A 108 16.43 -3.67 4.30
CA ARG A 108 15.83 -2.35 4.03
C ARG A 108 14.67 -2.45 3.03
N GLU A 109 14.83 -3.24 1.98
CA GLU A 109 13.75 -3.52 1.02
C GLU A 109 12.55 -4.17 1.72
N HIS A 110 12.78 -5.19 2.57
CA HIS A 110 11.73 -5.86 3.32
C HIS A 110 11.02 -4.89 4.28
N ARG A 111 11.75 -4.00 4.97
CA ARG A 111 11.15 -3.00 5.85
C ARG A 111 10.27 -2.00 5.08
N LEU A 112 10.68 -1.60 3.90
CA LEU A 112 9.86 -0.75 3.02
C LEU A 112 8.57 -1.45 2.58
N TYR A 113 8.63 -2.74 2.23
CA TYR A 113 7.41 -3.50 1.95
C TYR A 113 6.48 -3.62 3.16
N GLN A 114 7.02 -3.82 4.36
CA GLN A 114 6.22 -3.83 5.59
C GLN A 114 5.57 -2.46 5.84
N ALA A 115 6.33 -1.37 5.68
CA ALA A 115 5.83 -0.01 5.80
C ALA A 115 4.76 0.34 4.76
N ASP A 116 4.96 -0.05 3.49
CA ASP A 116 3.97 0.09 2.41
C ASP A 116 2.65 -0.61 2.76
N TRP A 117 2.75 -1.79 3.38
CA TRP A 117 1.58 -2.52 3.85
C TRP A 117 0.78 -1.75 4.92
N LEU A 118 1.49 -1.07 5.84
CA LEU A 118 0.87 -0.21 6.84
C LEU A 118 0.16 1.00 6.20
N LEU A 119 0.78 1.65 5.22
CA LEU A 119 0.17 2.74 4.46
C LEU A 119 -1.13 2.31 3.78
N ARG A 120 -1.10 1.17 3.09
CA ARG A 120 -2.19 0.76 2.20
C ARG A 120 -3.38 0.12 2.91
N PHE A 121 -3.15 -0.58 4.01
CA PHE A 121 -4.17 -1.43 4.62
C PHE A 121 -4.45 -1.15 6.08
N TYR A 122 -3.56 -0.44 6.79
CA TYR A 122 -3.68 -0.20 8.22
C TYR A 122 -4.02 1.25 8.55
N GLY A 123 -4.03 2.14 7.54
CA GLY A 123 -4.36 3.55 7.73
C GLY A 123 -3.27 4.36 8.46
N PHE A 124 -2.02 3.92 8.34
CA PHE A 124 -0.89 4.74 8.78
C PHE A 124 -0.58 5.82 7.74
N ALA A 125 -0.17 6.99 8.20
CA ALA A 125 0.43 8.00 7.35
C ALA A 125 1.95 7.75 7.19
N ALA A 126 2.55 8.27 6.13
CA ALA A 126 3.98 8.03 5.85
C ALA A 126 4.89 8.63 6.94
N ASP A 127 4.52 9.78 7.47
CA ASP A 127 5.20 10.48 8.56
C ASP A 127 5.06 9.78 9.92
N GLU A 128 3.99 9.01 10.13
CA GLU A 128 3.84 8.17 11.32
C GLU A 128 4.80 6.98 11.32
N ILE A 129 5.11 6.42 10.16
CA ILE A 129 5.89 5.18 10.03
C ILE A 129 7.39 5.44 10.05
N ALA A 130 7.83 6.48 9.35
CA ALA A 130 9.24 6.81 9.23
C ALA A 130 9.68 7.67 10.41
N PRO A 131 10.50 7.16 11.31
CA PRO A 131 10.97 7.92 12.44
C PRO A 131 11.81 9.12 12.00
N GLN A 132 11.70 10.19 12.72
CA GLN A 132 12.19 11.51 12.40
C GLN A 132 13.72 11.62 12.39
N ALA A 133 14.41 10.77 13.11
CA ALA A 133 15.88 10.77 13.15
C ALA A 133 16.48 10.07 11.90
N GLY A 134 16.91 10.89 10.93
CA GLY A 134 17.55 10.40 9.69
C GLY A 134 16.58 9.84 8.66
N GLY A 135 15.30 9.65 8.99
CA GLY A 135 14.26 9.17 8.07
C GLY A 135 14.45 7.73 7.59
N MET A 136 15.21 6.92 8.32
CA MET A 136 15.44 5.50 8.01
C MET A 136 14.57 4.61 8.89
N LEU A 137 14.03 3.53 8.31
CA LEU A 137 13.36 2.48 9.07
C LEU A 137 14.36 1.66 9.88
N SER A 138 13.92 1.20 11.06
CA SER A 138 14.73 0.26 11.85
C SER A 138 14.98 -1.03 11.06
N LEU A 139 16.20 -1.51 11.07
CA LEU A 139 16.52 -2.84 10.54
C LEU A 139 16.20 -3.95 11.56
N ASP A 140 16.29 -3.66 12.87
CA ASP A 140 16.08 -4.65 13.93
C ASP A 140 14.60 -4.92 14.20
N LEU A 141 13.76 -3.88 14.10
CA LEU A 141 12.32 -3.96 14.38
C LEU A 141 11.49 -3.78 13.11
N ASP A 142 10.36 -4.47 13.04
CA ASP A 142 9.38 -4.16 12.00
C ASP A 142 8.74 -2.77 12.25
N PRO A 143 8.30 -2.06 11.18
CA PRO A 143 7.83 -0.69 11.30
C PRO A 143 6.66 -0.49 12.26
N LYS A 144 5.77 -1.49 12.40
CA LYS A 144 4.62 -1.40 13.31
C LYS A 144 5.04 -1.55 14.76
N THR A 145 5.95 -2.45 15.05
CA THR A 145 6.53 -2.62 16.39
C THR A 145 7.36 -1.40 16.77
N ALA A 146 8.18 -0.89 15.85
CA ALA A 146 8.94 0.34 16.07
C ALA A 146 8.03 1.53 16.40
N TRP A 147 6.93 1.69 15.66
CA TRP A 147 5.94 2.71 15.94
C TRP A 147 5.30 2.55 17.33
N ALA A 148 4.90 1.32 17.70
CA ALA A 148 4.27 1.06 18.99
C ALA A 148 5.21 1.36 20.17
N LEU A 149 6.49 1.04 20.05
CA LEU A 149 7.50 1.36 21.07
C LEU A 149 7.77 2.87 21.19
N ALA A 150 7.63 3.60 20.09
CA ALA A 150 7.74 5.06 20.10
C ALA A 150 6.50 5.77 20.66
N HIS A 151 5.37 5.06 20.83
CA HIS A 151 4.09 5.62 21.31
C HIS A 151 3.53 4.81 22.49
N PRO A 152 4.26 4.65 23.60
CA PRO A 152 3.82 3.88 24.76
C PRO A 152 2.53 4.43 25.38
N GLU A 153 2.28 5.74 25.22
CA GLU A 153 1.06 6.42 25.72
C GLU A 153 -0.22 5.91 25.06
N ARG A 154 -0.12 5.20 23.94
CA ARG A 154 -1.26 4.60 23.24
C ARG A 154 -1.60 3.18 23.69
N PHE A 155 -0.83 2.65 24.66
CA PHE A 155 -0.98 1.29 25.16
C PHE A 155 -1.19 1.28 26.69
N PRO A 156 -1.93 0.31 27.21
CA PRO A 156 -2.62 -0.79 26.55
C PRO A 156 -3.88 -0.36 25.79
N VAL A 157 -4.28 -1.16 24.79
CA VAL A 157 -5.49 -0.93 23.99
C VAL A 157 -6.63 -1.83 24.49
N ASP A 158 -7.78 -1.26 24.84
CA ASP A 158 -8.99 -2.00 25.19
C ASP A 158 -9.61 -2.62 23.91
N LEU A 159 -9.52 -3.92 23.76
CA LEU A 159 -9.99 -4.63 22.57
C LEU A 159 -11.52 -4.63 22.43
N ASP A 160 -12.27 -4.51 23.54
CA ASP A 160 -13.73 -4.44 23.50
C ASP A 160 -14.24 -3.07 23.03
N ARG A 161 -13.49 -2.01 23.27
CA ARG A 161 -13.94 -0.62 23.04
C ARG A 161 -13.19 0.12 21.94
N ALA A 162 -11.92 -0.21 21.74
CA ALA A 162 -11.07 0.52 20.80
C ALA A 162 -11.64 0.52 19.38
N PRO A 163 -11.55 1.64 18.65
CA PRO A 163 -11.92 1.69 17.25
C PRO A 163 -10.94 0.87 16.40
N ARG A 164 -11.36 0.53 15.18
CA ARG A 164 -10.59 -0.28 14.24
C ARG A 164 -9.17 0.24 14.03
N GLU A 165 -9.03 1.54 13.90
CA GLU A 165 -7.74 2.22 13.66
C GLU A 165 -6.75 1.98 14.80
N GLN A 166 -7.21 2.03 16.05
CA GLN A 166 -6.37 1.72 17.21
C GLN A 166 -5.98 0.24 17.27
N LEU A 167 -6.93 -0.66 17.01
CA LEU A 167 -6.66 -2.10 16.97
C LEU A 167 -5.62 -2.45 15.89
N LEU A 168 -5.67 -1.78 14.74
CA LEU A 168 -4.70 -1.98 13.67
C LEU A 168 -3.29 -1.49 14.02
N ARG A 169 -3.14 -0.66 15.04
CA ARG A 169 -1.83 -0.20 15.54
C ARG A 169 -1.17 -1.17 16.52
N VAL A 170 -1.93 -2.12 17.07
CA VAL A 170 -1.39 -3.13 17.99
C VAL A 170 -0.48 -4.12 17.24
N PRO A 171 0.81 -4.27 17.61
CA PRO A 171 1.68 -5.28 17.03
C PRO A 171 1.07 -6.69 17.12
N GLY A 172 1.25 -7.51 16.09
CA GLY A 172 0.64 -8.83 16.00
C GLY A 172 -0.80 -8.86 15.48
N LEU A 173 -1.58 -7.77 15.62
CA LEU A 173 -2.95 -7.72 15.11
C LEU A 173 -2.98 -7.28 13.63
N GLY A 174 -3.30 -8.23 12.75
CA GLY A 174 -3.48 -7.96 11.32
C GLY A 174 -4.91 -7.56 10.96
N VAL A 175 -5.12 -7.07 9.73
CA VAL A 175 -6.45 -6.66 9.23
C VAL A 175 -7.51 -7.75 9.41
N ARG A 176 -7.14 -9.02 9.15
CA ARG A 176 -8.07 -10.17 9.31
C ARG A 176 -8.42 -10.42 10.77
N ALA A 177 -7.41 -10.37 11.67
CA ALA A 177 -7.63 -10.54 13.11
C ALA A 177 -8.53 -9.42 13.66
N VAL A 178 -8.22 -8.17 13.33
CA VAL A 178 -9.05 -7.02 13.73
C VAL A 178 -10.48 -7.14 13.21
N THR A 179 -10.69 -7.56 11.97
CA THR A 179 -12.03 -7.78 11.42
C THR A 179 -12.78 -8.85 12.21
N ARG A 180 -12.13 -9.99 12.54
CA ARG A 180 -12.73 -11.05 13.38
C ARG A 180 -13.09 -10.54 14.77
N LEU A 181 -12.18 -9.81 15.43
CA LEU A 181 -12.42 -9.22 16.75
C LEU A 181 -13.62 -8.25 16.74
N LEU A 182 -13.69 -7.38 15.74
CA LEU A 182 -14.81 -6.46 15.57
C LEU A 182 -16.15 -7.15 15.35
N MET A 183 -16.16 -8.30 14.70
CA MET A 183 -17.36 -9.12 14.52
C MET A 183 -17.73 -9.84 15.82
N ALA A 184 -16.75 -10.46 16.50
CA ALA A 184 -16.97 -11.20 17.72
C ALA A 184 -17.51 -10.30 18.86
N ARG A 185 -16.95 -9.10 19.05
CA ARG A 185 -17.37 -8.18 20.12
C ARG A 185 -18.80 -7.62 19.94
N ARG A 186 -19.39 -7.72 18.74
CA ARG A 186 -20.81 -7.37 18.54
C ARG A 186 -21.75 -8.36 19.17
N ALA A 187 -21.35 -9.62 19.27
CA ALA A 187 -22.17 -10.69 19.80
C ALA A 187 -21.93 -10.94 21.30
N ARG A 188 -20.72 -10.72 21.78
CA ARG A 188 -20.32 -10.97 23.20
C ARG A 188 -19.02 -10.24 23.55
N ARG A 189 -18.69 -10.18 24.84
CA ARG A 189 -17.37 -9.73 25.29
C ARG A 189 -16.28 -10.65 24.75
N LEU A 190 -15.16 -10.06 24.36
CA LEU A 190 -13.99 -10.81 23.88
C LEU A 190 -13.36 -11.64 25.00
N ARG A 191 -12.85 -12.82 24.63
CA ARG A 191 -12.09 -13.71 25.47
C ARG A 191 -10.69 -13.90 24.90
N VAL A 192 -9.74 -14.35 25.71
CA VAL A 192 -8.36 -14.61 25.27
C VAL A 192 -8.33 -15.57 24.07
N ALA A 193 -9.22 -16.57 24.04
CA ALA A 193 -9.34 -17.51 22.92
C ALA A 193 -9.75 -16.86 21.58
N ASP A 194 -10.24 -15.62 21.57
CA ASP A 194 -10.56 -14.90 20.32
C ASP A 194 -9.32 -14.26 19.68
N LEU A 195 -8.18 -14.26 20.38
CA LEU A 195 -6.91 -13.71 19.93
C LEU A 195 -6.01 -14.76 19.25
N THR A 196 -6.30 -16.01 19.38
CA THR A 196 -5.63 -17.17 18.75
C THR A 196 -6.49 -17.67 17.58
#